data_04ae8366684d1b1b764954ad497bfedb
#
_entry.id   04ae8366684d1b1b764954ad497bfedb
#
_cell.length_a   1.000
_cell.length_b   1.000
_cell.length_c   1.000
_cell.angle_alpha   90.00
_cell.angle_beta   90.00
_cell.angle_gamma   90.00
#
_symmetry.space_group_name_H-M   'P 1'
#
loop_
_entity.id
_entity.type
_entity.pdbx_description
1 polymer ?
#
loop_
_entity_poly.entity_id
_entity_poly.type
_entity_poly.pdbx_seq_one_letter_code
_entity_poly.pdbx_strand_id
1 'polypeptide(L)'
;MNYRKYIPHLFIVTLAIILTISCANSYNGQSDEKDKTTIKKKSKKDYTILNTWEMPKVLNEVSGISWISNNTIACVEDEDGIIFIYDLKKEKVIQEITFAGSGDYEGIVINDKDAYVMRSDGLIYEVSRFRESEPITTTFQTAFTARNNIETLTLDAEKNSLVVTPKDRDQSDDFKGIYYIPLDSKKMDAQPFIQINMKDKALKDYKKKKAYRTFSPSDVAIHPVTGDYYVLEGKNPKLAILDSDGTIKKVYKLDKDDFAQPEGITFSPDGKLFISNEARKDEATIVEVVFK
;
A
#
# COMPACT_ATOMS: atom_id res chain seq x y z
N MET A 1 35.37 -8.01 -54.21
CA MET A 1 35.03 -7.32 -55.48
C MET A 1 33.53 -7.08 -55.47
N ASN A 2 33.11 -5.90 -55.22
CA ASN A 2 32.02 -5.08 -55.72
C ASN A 2 31.61 -4.00 -54.73
N TYR A 3 32.04 -2.80 -55.08
CA TYR A 3 31.63 -1.52 -54.49
C TYR A 3 30.23 -1.13 -54.94
N ARG A 4 29.39 -0.58 -54.08
CA ARG A 4 28.28 0.34 -54.43
C ARG A 4 28.15 1.42 -53.34
N LYS A 5 28.67 2.52 -53.60
CA LYS A 5 28.32 3.91 -53.93
C LYS A 5 27.24 4.53 -53.01
N TYR A 6 27.71 5.48 -52.22
CA TYR A 6 26.98 6.54 -51.52
C TYR A 6 26.36 7.54 -52.51
N ILE A 7 25.16 8.01 -52.20
CA ILE A 7 24.57 9.26 -52.73
C ILE A 7 23.96 10.04 -51.57
N PRO A 8 24.39 11.28 -51.30
CA PRO A 8 23.77 12.14 -50.34
C PRO A 8 22.67 13.00 -51.01
N HIS A 9 21.47 13.02 -50.45
CA HIS A 9 20.46 14.00 -50.83
C HIS A 9 20.49 15.19 -49.88
N LEU A 10 20.93 16.28 -50.45
CA LEU A 10 20.85 17.65 -49.94
C LEU A 10 19.40 18.13 -50.06
N PHE A 11 18.74 18.53 -48.96
CA PHE A 11 17.48 19.28 -49.02
C PHE A 11 17.70 20.73 -48.60
N ILE A 12 17.36 21.58 -49.51
CA ILE A 12 17.43 23.04 -49.48
C ILE A 12 16.27 23.57 -48.66
N VAL A 13 16.57 24.42 -47.67
CA VAL A 13 15.61 25.20 -46.89
C VAL A 13 15.36 26.50 -47.64
N THR A 14 14.14 26.73 -48.10
CA THR A 14 13.70 28.05 -48.59
C THR A 14 12.84 28.75 -47.52
N LEU A 15 13.39 29.87 -47.08
CA LEU A 15 12.78 30.83 -46.14
C LEU A 15 11.87 31.78 -46.96
N ALA A 16 10.59 31.84 -46.66
CA ALA A 16 9.69 32.85 -47.19
C ALA A 16 9.18 33.74 -46.05
N ILE A 17 9.72 34.95 -46.01
CA ILE A 17 9.26 36.05 -45.17
C ILE A 17 8.13 36.77 -45.92
N ILE A 18 6.95 36.85 -45.34
CA ILE A 18 5.91 37.77 -45.81
C ILE A 18 5.58 38.74 -44.68
N LEU A 19 6.03 39.99 -44.86
CA LEU A 19 5.55 41.17 -44.13
C LEU A 19 4.25 41.63 -44.77
N THR A 20 3.20 41.79 -43.96
CA THR A 20 2.10 42.68 -44.32
C THR A 20 1.77 43.57 -43.13
N ILE A 21 2.05 44.88 -43.35
CA ILE A 21 1.57 45.98 -42.52
C ILE A 21 0.19 46.33 -43.00
N SER A 22 -0.80 46.46 -42.12
CA SER A 22 -1.97 47.29 -42.36
C SER A 22 -2.68 47.73 -41.10
N CYS A 23 -2.60 49.00 -40.88
CA CYS A 23 -3.48 50.02 -40.30
C CYS A 23 -4.51 49.67 -39.23
N ALA A 24 -4.43 50.50 -38.21
CA ALA A 24 -5.32 50.74 -37.09
C ALA A 24 -6.79 50.98 -37.52
N ASN A 25 -7.68 50.45 -36.69
CA ASN A 25 -8.93 51.15 -36.37
C ASN A 25 -9.34 50.81 -34.94
N SER A 26 -9.50 51.88 -34.17
CA SER A 26 -9.95 51.85 -32.79
C SER A 26 -11.43 51.46 -32.75
N TYR A 27 -11.74 50.44 -31.93
CA TYR A 27 -13.07 50.27 -31.39
C TYR A 27 -12.97 49.88 -29.90
N ASN A 28 -13.48 50.76 -29.06
CA ASN A 28 -13.71 50.52 -27.65
C ASN A 28 -14.77 49.40 -27.51
N GLY A 29 -14.38 48.28 -26.95
CA GLY A 29 -15.27 47.24 -26.52
C GLY A 29 -14.70 46.66 -25.26
N GLN A 30 -15.20 47.11 -24.11
CA GLN A 30 -14.93 46.57 -22.79
C GLN A 30 -15.55 45.16 -22.76
N SER A 31 -14.73 44.12 -22.90
CA SER A 31 -15.12 42.76 -22.59
C SER A 31 -14.45 42.36 -21.28
N ASP A 32 -15.28 42.28 -20.25
CA ASP A 32 -14.92 41.67 -18.94
C ASP A 32 -14.45 40.22 -19.18
N GLU A 33 -13.16 40.06 -19.28
CA GLU A 33 -12.52 38.75 -19.18
C GLU A 33 -12.59 38.30 -17.72
N LYS A 34 -13.67 37.61 -17.34
CA LYS A 34 -13.79 36.90 -16.07
C LYS A 34 -12.74 35.80 -16.05
N ASP A 35 -11.63 36.12 -15.47
CA ASP A 35 -10.63 35.14 -15.04
C ASP A 35 -11.31 34.15 -14.08
N LYS A 36 -11.74 33.00 -14.63
CA LYS A 36 -12.25 31.88 -13.86
C LYS A 36 -11.09 31.14 -13.23
N THR A 37 -10.42 31.79 -12.29
CA THR A 37 -9.57 31.08 -11.36
C THR A 37 -10.48 30.18 -10.51
N THR A 38 -10.68 28.96 -10.97
CA THR A 38 -11.40 27.93 -10.20
C THR A 38 -10.50 27.55 -9.02
N ILE A 39 -10.64 28.27 -7.92
CA ILE A 39 -10.06 27.88 -6.64
C ILE A 39 -10.72 26.55 -6.28
N LYS A 40 -10.06 25.42 -6.60
CA LYS A 40 -10.43 24.12 -6.07
C LYS A 40 -10.41 24.26 -4.54
N LYS A 41 -11.58 24.31 -3.92
CA LYS A 41 -11.70 24.20 -2.47
C LYS A 41 -11.00 22.89 -2.07
N LYS A 42 -9.83 22.98 -1.43
CA LYS A 42 -9.14 21.84 -0.86
C LYS A 42 -10.12 21.23 0.14
N SER A 43 -10.63 20.03 -0.12
CA SER A 43 -11.52 19.34 0.81
C SER A 43 -10.79 19.18 2.15
N LYS A 44 -11.48 19.44 3.24
CA LYS A 44 -10.92 19.28 4.58
C LYS A 44 -10.61 17.78 4.75
N LYS A 45 -9.34 17.43 4.89
CA LYS A 45 -8.90 16.05 5.13
C LYS A 45 -9.29 15.65 6.55
N ASP A 46 -9.81 14.43 6.71
CA ASP A 46 -10.17 13.86 8.02
C ASP A 46 -8.97 13.19 8.73
N TYR A 47 -7.77 13.52 8.30
CA TYR A 47 -6.52 13.05 8.86
C TYR A 47 -5.44 14.15 8.81
N THR A 48 -4.36 13.94 9.54
CA THR A 48 -3.18 14.79 9.54
C THR A 48 -1.93 13.94 9.44
N ILE A 49 -1.08 14.17 8.43
CA ILE A 49 0.25 13.57 8.34
C ILE A 49 1.16 14.35 9.29
N LEU A 50 1.83 13.65 10.18
CA LEU A 50 2.74 14.21 11.17
C LEU A 50 4.18 14.20 10.67
N ASN A 51 4.60 13.09 10.08
CA ASN A 51 5.93 12.90 9.53
C ASN A 51 5.84 12.12 8.20
N THR A 52 6.81 12.34 7.33
CA THR A 52 7.00 11.59 6.08
C THR A 52 8.47 11.24 5.94
N TRP A 53 8.77 9.99 5.63
CA TRP A 53 10.10 9.48 5.33
C TRP A 53 10.12 8.95 3.91
N GLU A 54 11.01 9.49 3.07
CA GLU A 54 11.31 8.95 1.75
C GLU A 54 12.12 7.66 1.89
N MET A 55 11.75 6.63 1.16
CA MET A 55 12.40 5.34 1.25
C MET A 55 13.48 5.19 0.16
N PRO A 56 14.55 4.43 0.43
CA PRO A 56 15.57 4.15 -0.59
C PRO A 56 14.97 3.31 -1.73
N LYS A 57 15.57 3.40 -2.91
CA LYS A 57 15.07 2.76 -4.15
C LYS A 57 14.81 1.25 -4.04
N VAL A 58 15.54 0.54 -3.18
CA VAL A 58 15.32 -0.90 -2.94
C VAL A 58 13.96 -1.19 -2.31
N LEU A 59 13.26 -0.18 -1.81
CA LEU A 59 11.93 -0.25 -1.23
C LEU A 59 10.88 0.53 -2.06
N ASN A 60 11.15 0.77 -3.36
CA ASN A 60 10.20 1.44 -4.23
C ASN A 60 8.86 0.67 -4.32
N GLU A 61 8.91 -0.65 -4.28
CA GLU A 61 7.75 -1.53 -4.35
C GLU A 61 7.41 -2.13 -2.98
N VAL A 62 7.59 -1.30 -1.90
CA VAL A 62 7.27 -1.69 -0.54
C VAL A 62 5.81 -2.13 -0.42
N SER A 63 5.60 -3.40 -0.08
CA SER A 63 4.30 -4.03 0.05
C SER A 63 3.83 -4.12 1.50
N GLY A 64 4.65 -4.63 2.42
CA GLY A 64 4.29 -4.79 3.83
C GLY A 64 5.26 -4.12 4.79
N ILE A 65 4.74 -3.63 5.92
CA ILE A 65 5.55 -3.05 7.01
C ILE A 65 5.13 -3.56 8.38
N SER A 66 6.09 -3.71 9.29
CA SER A 66 5.83 -4.08 10.68
C SER A 66 6.74 -3.31 11.64
N TRP A 67 6.15 -2.71 12.66
CA TRP A 67 6.92 -2.07 13.72
C TRP A 67 7.75 -3.09 14.50
N ILE A 68 9.03 -2.77 14.76
CA ILE A 68 9.91 -3.60 15.59
C ILE A 68 10.09 -2.96 16.97
N SER A 69 10.91 -1.94 17.05
CA SER A 69 11.26 -1.21 18.28
C SER A 69 12.15 -0.02 17.97
N ASN A 70 12.26 0.95 18.89
CA ASN A 70 13.25 2.04 18.82
C ASN A 70 13.27 2.78 17.48
N ASN A 71 12.10 3.08 16.92
CA ASN A 71 11.94 3.72 15.61
C ASN A 71 12.45 2.89 14.42
N THR A 72 12.45 1.56 14.52
CA THR A 72 12.75 0.67 13.40
C THR A 72 11.50 -0.06 12.91
N ILE A 73 11.39 -0.19 11.60
CA ILE A 73 10.31 -0.87 10.90
C ILE A 73 10.93 -1.96 10.03
N ALA A 74 10.36 -3.16 10.07
CA ALA A 74 10.63 -4.21 9.09
C ALA A 74 9.78 -3.96 7.86
N CYS A 75 10.37 -4.08 6.67
CA CYS A 75 9.70 -3.91 5.39
C CYS A 75 9.99 -5.13 4.51
N VAL A 76 9.05 -5.48 3.67
CA VAL A 76 9.23 -6.35 2.50
C VAL A 76 8.79 -5.61 1.25
N GLU A 77 9.31 -6.00 0.11
CA GLU A 77 8.87 -5.57 -1.21
C GLU A 77 8.43 -6.80 -2.01
N ASP A 78 7.74 -6.62 -3.13
CA ASP A 78 7.01 -7.69 -3.79
C ASP A 78 7.86 -8.62 -4.68
N GLU A 79 9.17 -8.34 -4.89
CA GLU A 79 10.02 -9.12 -5.81
C GLU A 79 11.01 -10.05 -5.09
N ASP A 80 11.67 -9.57 -4.04
CA ASP A 80 12.82 -10.25 -3.42
C ASP A 80 12.51 -10.78 -2.02
N GLY A 81 12.97 -12.01 -1.73
CA GLY A 81 12.83 -12.64 -0.41
C GLY A 81 13.78 -12.04 0.64
N ILE A 82 13.68 -10.72 0.86
CA ILE A 82 14.51 -9.96 1.79
C ILE A 82 13.63 -9.18 2.77
N ILE A 83 13.97 -9.27 4.06
CA ILE A 83 13.43 -8.39 5.09
C ILE A 83 14.40 -7.22 5.26
N PHE A 84 13.92 -6.00 5.03
CA PHE A 84 14.67 -4.77 5.20
C PHE A 84 14.34 -4.15 6.55
N ILE A 85 15.34 -3.79 7.35
CA ILE A 85 15.15 -3.07 8.59
C ILE A 85 15.43 -1.59 8.34
N TYR A 86 14.38 -0.79 8.31
CA TYR A 86 14.46 0.65 8.11
C TYR A 86 14.46 1.39 9.45
N ASP A 87 15.42 2.30 9.63
CA ASP A 87 15.55 3.14 10.83
C ASP A 87 15.02 4.54 10.51
N LEU A 88 13.85 4.89 11.08
CA LEU A 88 13.18 6.17 10.88
C LEU A 88 14.01 7.39 11.34
N LYS A 89 14.91 7.21 12.30
CA LYS A 89 15.79 8.28 12.79
C LYS A 89 16.97 8.53 11.86
N LYS A 90 17.50 7.46 11.26
CA LYS A 90 18.65 7.51 10.35
C LYS A 90 18.22 7.65 8.90
N GLU A 91 16.92 7.49 8.64
CA GLU A 91 16.30 7.54 7.31
C GLU A 91 16.97 6.61 6.30
N LYS A 92 17.27 5.37 6.74
CA LYS A 92 17.95 4.38 5.91
C LYS A 92 17.70 2.95 6.34
N VAL A 93 17.87 2.02 5.40
CA VAL A 93 18.01 0.60 5.69
C VAL A 93 19.31 0.37 6.47
N ILE A 94 19.21 -0.32 7.59
CA ILE A 94 20.34 -0.64 8.49
C ILE A 94 20.69 -2.11 8.50
N GLN A 95 19.82 -2.98 7.99
CA GLN A 95 20.03 -4.42 7.87
C GLN A 95 19.16 -4.98 6.77
N GLU A 96 19.66 -5.95 6.04
CA GLU A 96 18.98 -6.76 5.04
C GLU A 96 19.10 -8.23 5.44
N ILE A 97 17.99 -8.99 5.41
CA ILE A 97 17.94 -10.37 5.85
C ILE A 97 17.27 -11.18 4.75
N THR A 98 18.08 -11.93 3.99
CA THR A 98 17.55 -12.83 2.96
C THR A 98 16.90 -14.04 3.62
N PHE A 99 15.63 -14.29 3.33
CA PHE A 99 14.89 -15.43 3.86
C PHE A 99 14.43 -16.41 2.76
N ALA A 100 14.35 -15.96 1.50
CA ALA A 100 13.93 -16.77 0.36
C ALA A 100 14.52 -16.24 -0.96
N GLY A 101 14.21 -16.87 -2.08
CA GLY A 101 14.45 -16.33 -3.43
C GLY A 101 13.38 -15.34 -3.85
N SER A 102 13.33 -14.99 -5.17
CA SER A 102 12.31 -14.11 -5.71
C SER A 102 10.89 -14.70 -5.53
N GLY A 103 9.91 -13.83 -5.26
CA GLY A 103 8.52 -14.19 -4.99
C GLY A 103 7.63 -12.96 -5.05
N ASP A 104 6.37 -13.11 -4.72
CA ASP A 104 5.34 -12.05 -4.67
C ASP A 104 4.99 -11.84 -3.19
N TYR A 105 5.88 -11.12 -2.46
CA TYR A 105 5.81 -10.97 -1.00
C TYR A 105 5.02 -9.72 -0.64
N GLU A 106 3.96 -9.86 0.15
CA GLU A 106 2.94 -8.85 0.29
C GLU A 106 2.76 -8.34 1.74
N GLY A 107 3.05 -9.14 2.72
CA GLY A 107 2.85 -8.76 4.12
C GLY A 107 3.93 -9.28 5.03
N ILE A 108 4.20 -8.53 6.09
CA ILE A 108 5.16 -8.91 7.14
C ILE A 108 4.62 -8.57 8.52
N VAL A 109 4.86 -9.46 9.47
CA VAL A 109 4.66 -9.15 10.89
C VAL A 109 5.80 -9.72 11.74
N ILE A 110 6.15 -8.98 12.78
CA ILE A 110 7.16 -9.37 13.74
C ILE A 110 6.51 -9.85 15.03
N ASN A 111 6.94 -11.02 15.51
CA ASN A 111 6.57 -11.56 16.81
C ASN A 111 7.86 -11.85 17.60
N ASP A 112 8.28 -10.93 18.46
CA ASP A 112 9.51 -10.98 19.26
C ASP A 112 10.75 -11.16 18.37
N LYS A 113 11.31 -12.37 18.32
CA LYS A 113 12.51 -12.70 17.53
C LYS A 113 12.20 -13.29 16.16
N ASP A 114 10.96 -13.58 15.88
CA ASP A 114 10.53 -14.26 14.67
C ASP A 114 9.77 -13.29 13.75
N ALA A 115 10.00 -13.41 12.46
CA ALA A 115 9.26 -12.71 11.43
C ALA A 115 8.38 -13.69 10.65
N TYR A 116 7.21 -13.24 10.28
CA TYR A 116 6.31 -13.96 9.38
C TYR A 116 6.12 -13.12 8.13
N VAL A 117 6.35 -13.71 6.95
CA VAL A 117 6.17 -13.03 5.67
C VAL A 117 5.14 -13.79 4.84
N MET A 118 4.14 -13.08 4.33
CA MET A 118 3.09 -13.60 3.48
C MET A 118 3.46 -13.43 2.00
N ARG A 119 3.28 -14.50 1.22
CA ARG A 119 3.29 -14.44 -0.24
C ARG A 119 1.84 -14.43 -0.76
N SER A 120 1.58 -13.74 -1.86
CA SER A 120 0.23 -13.49 -2.40
C SER A 120 -0.63 -14.74 -2.62
N ASP A 121 -0.01 -15.91 -2.82
CA ASP A 121 -0.69 -17.21 -2.97
C ASP A 121 -1.04 -17.89 -1.64
N GLY A 122 -0.80 -17.19 -0.52
CA GLY A 122 -1.12 -17.68 0.82
C GLY A 122 -0.04 -18.57 1.45
N LEU A 123 1.17 -18.66 0.88
CA LEU A 123 2.30 -19.28 1.53
C LEU A 123 2.90 -18.33 2.57
N ILE A 124 3.10 -18.79 3.80
CA ILE A 124 3.73 -18.02 4.87
C ILE A 124 5.14 -18.58 5.12
N TYR A 125 6.11 -17.67 5.17
CA TYR A 125 7.47 -17.90 5.59
C TYR A 125 7.60 -17.49 7.07
N GLU A 126 8.02 -18.42 7.92
CA GLU A 126 8.41 -18.16 9.28
C GLU A 126 9.92 -18.11 9.35
N VAL A 127 10.45 -16.94 9.70
CA VAL A 127 11.89 -16.68 9.79
C VAL A 127 12.27 -16.53 11.25
N SER A 128 12.60 -17.65 11.88
CA SER A 128 12.96 -17.65 13.30
C SER A 128 14.30 -17.00 13.53
N ARG A 129 14.39 -16.19 14.61
CA ARG A 129 15.59 -15.42 14.97
C ARG A 129 16.09 -14.57 13.80
N PHE A 130 15.16 -13.91 13.11
CA PHE A 130 15.39 -13.26 11.82
C PHE A 130 16.54 -12.23 11.81
N ARG A 131 16.91 -11.65 12.96
CA ARG A 131 18.01 -10.68 13.08
C ARG A 131 19.33 -11.30 13.55
N GLU A 132 19.39 -12.59 13.80
CA GLU A 132 20.62 -13.28 14.16
C GLU A 132 21.46 -13.61 12.92
N SER A 133 22.69 -14.06 13.11
CA SER A 133 23.63 -14.38 12.00
C SER A 133 23.14 -15.53 11.11
N GLU A 134 22.35 -16.43 11.66
CA GLU A 134 21.85 -17.63 10.97
C GLU A 134 20.34 -17.78 11.25
N PRO A 135 19.47 -17.02 10.57
CA PRO A 135 18.03 -17.20 10.69
C PRO A 135 17.60 -18.54 10.08
N ILE A 136 16.55 -19.13 10.67
CA ILE A 136 15.98 -20.38 10.17
C ILE A 136 14.65 -20.07 9.51
N THR A 137 14.54 -20.38 8.20
CA THR A 137 13.29 -20.21 7.47
C THR A 137 12.57 -21.55 7.34
N THR A 138 11.30 -21.57 7.73
CA THR A 138 10.33 -22.64 7.47
C THR A 138 9.10 -22.06 6.78
N THR A 139 8.28 -22.92 6.16
CA THR A 139 7.09 -22.46 5.46
C THR A 139 5.86 -23.28 5.82
N PHE A 140 4.69 -22.66 5.75
CA PHE A 140 3.41 -23.37 5.80
C PHE A 140 2.39 -22.71 4.89
N GLN A 141 1.53 -23.52 4.27
CA GLN A 141 0.51 -23.05 3.35
C GLN A 141 -0.81 -22.82 4.07
N THR A 142 -1.44 -21.68 3.82
CA THR A 142 -2.83 -21.40 4.23
C THR A 142 -3.83 -22.11 3.29
N ALA A 143 -5.12 -21.96 3.57
CA ALA A 143 -6.16 -22.42 2.65
C ALA A 143 -6.35 -21.49 1.44
N PHE A 144 -5.69 -20.34 1.42
CA PHE A 144 -5.71 -19.40 0.31
C PHE A 144 -4.81 -19.84 -0.84
N THR A 145 -5.08 -19.28 -2.01
CA THR A 145 -4.36 -19.51 -3.26
C THR A 145 -4.20 -18.19 -4.01
N ALA A 146 -3.44 -18.16 -5.10
CA ALA A 146 -3.31 -17.00 -5.98
C ALA A 146 -4.65 -16.35 -6.41
N ARG A 147 -5.77 -17.11 -6.39
CA ARG A 147 -7.12 -16.57 -6.67
C ARG A 147 -7.58 -15.57 -5.62
N ASN A 148 -7.12 -15.73 -4.41
CA ASN A 148 -7.49 -14.89 -3.27
C ASN A 148 -6.65 -13.62 -3.23
N ASN A 149 -5.42 -13.69 -3.73
CA ASN A 149 -4.44 -12.60 -3.70
C ASN A 149 -4.33 -11.99 -2.31
N ILE A 150 -3.54 -12.62 -1.43
CA ILE A 150 -3.42 -12.18 -0.04
C ILE A 150 -2.32 -11.14 0.07
N GLU A 151 -2.67 -9.97 0.55
CA GLU A 151 -1.71 -8.87 0.76
C GLU A 151 -1.60 -8.46 2.24
N THR A 152 -2.44 -9.02 3.10
CA THR A 152 -2.56 -8.61 4.49
C THR A 152 -1.94 -9.60 5.44
N LEU A 153 -1.16 -9.11 6.42
CA LEU A 153 -0.64 -9.94 7.50
C LEU A 153 -0.41 -9.11 8.76
N THR A 154 -1.11 -9.43 9.85
CA THR A 154 -0.83 -8.86 11.17
C THR A 154 -0.86 -9.93 12.27
N LEU A 155 -0.50 -9.56 13.50
CA LEU A 155 -0.49 -10.41 14.66
C LEU A 155 -1.53 -9.94 15.67
N ASP A 156 -2.44 -10.83 16.07
CA ASP A 156 -3.19 -10.71 17.31
C ASP A 156 -2.39 -11.39 18.42
N ALA A 157 -1.63 -10.58 19.16
CA ALA A 157 -0.74 -11.10 20.21
C ALA A 157 -1.55 -11.71 21.39
N GLU A 158 -2.76 -11.21 21.67
CA GLU A 158 -3.61 -11.76 22.74
C GLU A 158 -4.11 -13.16 22.40
N LYS A 159 -4.34 -13.44 21.12
CA LYS A 159 -4.79 -14.74 20.62
C LYS A 159 -3.67 -15.63 20.11
N ASN A 160 -2.42 -15.19 20.17
CA ASN A 160 -1.26 -15.88 19.61
C ASN A 160 -1.53 -16.37 18.17
N SER A 161 -2.06 -15.47 17.32
CA SER A 161 -2.54 -15.83 16.01
C SER A 161 -2.16 -14.77 14.96
N LEU A 162 -1.76 -15.22 13.78
CA LEU A 162 -1.71 -14.35 12.62
C LEU A 162 -3.14 -14.04 12.16
N VAL A 163 -3.33 -12.86 11.58
CA VAL A 163 -4.59 -12.38 11.05
C VAL A 163 -4.41 -12.00 9.59
N VAL A 164 -5.29 -12.51 8.74
CA VAL A 164 -5.22 -12.35 7.28
C VAL A 164 -6.60 -12.08 6.69
N THR A 165 -6.64 -11.36 5.56
CA THR A 165 -7.86 -11.14 4.77
C THR A 165 -7.53 -11.11 3.27
N PRO A 166 -8.37 -11.68 2.37
CA PRO A 166 -8.07 -11.69 0.95
C PRO A 166 -8.35 -10.33 0.29
N LYS A 167 -7.46 -9.86 -0.58
CA LYS A 167 -7.65 -8.68 -1.43
C LYS A 167 -8.70 -8.94 -2.50
N ASP A 168 -8.62 -10.08 -3.18
CA ASP A 168 -9.53 -10.42 -4.27
C ASP A 168 -10.72 -11.26 -3.77
N ARG A 169 -10.87 -12.50 -4.23
CA ARG A 169 -12.04 -13.33 -3.92
C ARG A 169 -11.89 -14.04 -2.59
N ASP A 170 -13.01 -14.12 -1.90
CA ASP A 170 -13.17 -14.91 -0.69
C ASP A 170 -14.07 -16.13 -0.96
N GLN A 171 -14.59 -16.76 0.07
CA GLN A 171 -15.59 -17.85 0.00
C GLN A 171 -16.88 -17.37 -0.67
N SER A 172 -17.22 -16.08 -0.52
CA SER A 172 -18.32 -15.39 -1.20
C SER A 172 -17.89 -14.05 -1.73
N ASP A 173 -18.46 -13.60 -2.84
CA ASP A 173 -18.26 -12.24 -3.37
C ASP A 173 -18.94 -11.14 -2.50
N ASP A 174 -19.79 -11.54 -1.52
CA ASP A 174 -20.58 -10.61 -0.70
C ASP A 174 -19.84 -10.11 0.55
N PHE A 175 -18.72 -10.71 0.92
CA PHE A 175 -17.91 -10.29 2.06
C PHE A 175 -16.40 -10.47 1.82
N LYS A 176 -15.59 -9.80 2.67
CA LYS A 176 -14.19 -10.10 2.96
C LYS A 176 -14.09 -10.62 4.37
N GLY A 177 -13.63 -11.86 4.50
CA GLY A 177 -13.39 -12.46 5.81
C GLY A 177 -12.06 -12.04 6.39
N ILE A 178 -12.01 -11.84 7.71
CA ILE A 178 -10.78 -11.77 8.47
C ILE A 178 -10.63 -13.09 9.20
N TYR A 179 -9.50 -13.77 9.03
CA TYR A 179 -9.27 -15.14 9.48
C TYR A 179 -8.10 -15.19 10.46
N TYR A 180 -8.20 -16.08 11.44
CA TYR A 180 -7.08 -16.44 12.32
C TYR A 180 -6.28 -17.60 11.78
N ILE A 181 -4.97 -17.55 12.01
CA ILE A 181 -4.03 -18.66 11.86
C ILE A 181 -3.28 -18.79 13.19
N PRO A 182 -3.75 -19.66 14.10
CA PRO A 182 -3.06 -19.86 15.37
C PRO A 182 -1.62 -20.32 15.16
N LEU A 183 -0.66 -19.67 15.82
CA LEU A 183 0.77 -19.94 15.64
C LEU A 183 1.17 -21.36 16.08
N ASP A 184 0.47 -21.93 17.05
CA ASP A 184 0.75 -23.28 17.55
C ASP A 184 0.39 -24.36 16.53
N SER A 185 -0.74 -24.21 15.83
CA SER A 185 -1.22 -25.21 14.86
C SER A 185 -0.78 -24.89 13.44
N LYS A 186 -0.53 -23.64 13.10
CA LYS A 186 -0.27 -23.11 11.76
C LYS A 186 -1.37 -23.48 10.75
N LYS A 187 -2.59 -23.69 11.25
CA LYS A 187 -3.75 -24.04 10.43
C LYS A 187 -4.75 -22.90 10.46
N MET A 188 -5.01 -22.32 9.29
CA MET A 188 -5.99 -21.25 9.15
C MET A 188 -7.39 -21.76 9.52
N ASP A 189 -8.15 -20.95 10.24
CA ASP A 189 -9.55 -21.23 10.54
C ASP A 189 -10.37 -21.29 9.25
N ALA A 190 -11.27 -22.29 9.17
CA ALA A 190 -12.09 -22.48 7.97
C ALA A 190 -13.16 -21.38 7.79
N GLN A 191 -13.55 -20.72 8.88
CA GLN A 191 -14.52 -19.63 8.86
C GLN A 191 -13.86 -18.32 9.33
N PRO A 192 -14.20 -17.19 8.71
CA PRO A 192 -13.74 -15.91 9.21
C PRO A 192 -14.41 -15.58 10.54
N PHE A 193 -13.67 -14.97 11.45
CA PHE A 193 -14.24 -14.46 12.71
C PHE A 193 -14.90 -13.08 12.52
N ILE A 194 -14.49 -12.32 11.48
CA ILE A 194 -15.14 -11.08 11.04
C ILE A 194 -15.49 -11.22 9.55
N GLN A 195 -16.64 -10.69 9.15
CA GLN A 195 -17.03 -10.55 7.75
C GLN A 195 -17.33 -9.09 7.42
N ILE A 196 -16.46 -8.46 6.63
CA ILE A 196 -16.68 -7.12 6.09
C ILE A 196 -17.71 -7.25 4.95
N ASN A 197 -18.96 -6.87 5.21
CA ASN A 197 -20.03 -6.99 4.21
C ASN A 197 -19.85 -5.98 3.09
N MET A 198 -19.71 -6.44 1.84
CA MET A 198 -19.54 -5.59 0.66
C MET A 198 -20.77 -4.72 0.34
N LYS A 199 -21.90 -4.99 0.98
CA LYS A 199 -23.14 -4.20 0.85
C LYS A 199 -23.36 -3.26 2.03
N ASP A 200 -22.40 -3.18 2.99
CA ASP A 200 -22.51 -2.28 4.13
C ASP A 200 -22.74 -0.83 3.68
N LYS A 201 -23.56 -0.12 4.46
CA LYS A 201 -23.88 1.30 4.20
C LYS A 201 -22.67 2.21 4.26
N ALA A 202 -21.66 1.88 5.06
CA ALA A 202 -20.41 2.63 5.17
C ALA A 202 -19.58 2.55 3.86
N LEU A 203 -19.76 1.49 3.07
CA LEU A 203 -19.08 1.26 1.79
C LEU A 203 -19.91 1.72 0.57
N LYS A 204 -21.09 2.34 0.77
CA LYS A 204 -22.03 2.68 -0.32
C LYS A 204 -21.40 3.50 -1.46
N ASP A 205 -20.49 4.42 -1.13
CA ASP A 205 -19.85 5.33 -2.09
C ASP A 205 -18.71 4.65 -2.88
N TYR A 206 -18.34 3.43 -2.49
CA TYR A 206 -17.27 2.64 -3.09
C TYR A 206 -17.77 1.44 -3.89
N LYS A 207 -19.09 1.21 -3.96
CA LYS A 207 -19.69 0.06 -4.64
C LYS A 207 -19.19 -0.13 -6.05
N LYS A 208 -18.88 -1.39 -6.40
CA LYS A 208 -18.45 -1.81 -7.73
C LYS A 208 -19.45 -2.81 -8.32
N LYS A 209 -19.42 -2.96 -9.67
CA LYS A 209 -20.25 -3.96 -10.38
C LYS A 209 -20.03 -5.38 -9.88
N LYS A 210 -18.78 -5.76 -9.56
CA LYS A 210 -18.41 -7.00 -8.88
C LYS A 210 -18.29 -6.69 -7.39
N ALA A 211 -19.17 -7.27 -6.56
CA ALA A 211 -19.28 -6.92 -5.15
C ALA A 211 -17.94 -7.02 -4.41
N TYR A 212 -17.17 -8.10 -4.59
CA TYR A 212 -15.86 -8.30 -3.96
C TYR A 212 -14.83 -7.19 -4.24
N ARG A 213 -15.03 -6.36 -5.28
CA ARG A 213 -14.18 -5.21 -5.62
C ARG A 213 -14.61 -3.90 -4.96
N THR A 214 -15.64 -3.93 -4.12
CA THR A 214 -16.11 -2.76 -3.36
C THR A 214 -15.05 -2.34 -2.35
N PHE A 215 -14.40 -3.33 -1.72
CA PHE A 215 -13.29 -3.14 -0.81
C PHE A 215 -12.25 -4.24 -1.06
N SER A 216 -11.00 -3.84 -1.33
CA SER A 216 -9.88 -4.74 -1.67
C SER A 216 -8.74 -4.46 -0.70
N PRO A 217 -8.71 -5.13 0.47
CA PRO A 217 -7.68 -4.92 1.48
C PRO A 217 -6.26 -5.09 0.93
N SER A 218 -5.39 -4.14 1.20
CA SER A 218 -3.95 -4.23 0.93
C SER A 218 -3.16 -4.55 2.20
N ASP A 219 -3.64 -4.12 3.38
CA ASP A 219 -3.06 -4.57 4.64
C ASP A 219 -4.05 -4.37 5.81
N VAL A 220 -3.71 -4.93 6.96
CA VAL A 220 -4.49 -4.84 8.19
C VAL A 220 -3.58 -4.66 9.41
N ALA A 221 -3.96 -3.78 10.33
CA ALA A 221 -3.31 -3.63 11.63
C ALA A 221 -4.33 -3.61 12.75
N ILE A 222 -3.94 -4.09 13.92
CA ILE A 222 -4.77 -4.06 15.15
C ILE A 222 -4.26 -2.92 16.02
N HIS A 223 -5.15 -2.02 16.40
CA HIS A 223 -4.78 -0.90 17.27
C HIS A 223 -4.43 -1.41 18.68
N PRO A 224 -3.21 -1.14 19.20
CA PRO A 224 -2.69 -1.82 20.40
C PRO A 224 -3.43 -1.51 21.69
N VAL A 225 -4.25 -0.43 21.72
CA VAL A 225 -5.00 -0.02 22.93
C VAL A 225 -6.49 -0.34 22.81
N THR A 226 -7.10 -0.17 21.63
CA THR A 226 -8.55 -0.33 21.45
C THR A 226 -8.94 -1.71 20.91
N GLY A 227 -8.00 -2.45 20.30
CA GLY A 227 -8.27 -3.71 19.63
C GLY A 227 -9.04 -3.55 18.30
N ASP A 228 -9.23 -2.31 17.82
CA ASP A 228 -9.89 -2.05 16.55
C ASP A 228 -9.03 -2.51 15.38
N TYR A 229 -9.67 -3.03 14.33
CA TYR A 229 -9.02 -3.43 13.10
C TYR A 229 -8.98 -2.26 12.11
N TYR A 230 -7.80 -1.89 11.67
CA TYR A 230 -7.54 -0.86 10.68
C TYR A 230 -7.22 -1.55 9.36
N VAL A 231 -8.16 -1.57 8.43
CA VAL A 231 -8.03 -2.27 7.15
C VAL A 231 -7.80 -1.26 6.04
N LEU A 232 -6.64 -1.34 5.39
CA LEU A 232 -6.18 -0.44 4.36
C LEU A 232 -6.60 -0.95 2.97
N GLU A 233 -6.84 -0.04 2.01
CA GLU A 233 -6.93 -0.35 0.58
C GLU A 233 -6.07 0.60 -0.23
N GLY A 234 -5.16 0.08 -1.06
CA GLY A 234 -4.24 0.86 -1.89
C GLY A 234 -4.84 1.37 -3.19
N LYS A 235 -5.49 0.54 -3.96
CA LYS A 235 -5.95 0.85 -5.32
C LYS A 235 -6.92 2.04 -5.40
N ASN A 236 -7.87 2.12 -4.48
CA ASN A 236 -8.76 3.28 -4.28
C ASN A 236 -8.58 3.73 -2.84
N PRO A 237 -7.55 4.51 -2.53
CA PRO A 237 -7.03 4.71 -1.19
C PRO A 237 -8.11 5.05 -0.17
N LYS A 238 -8.27 4.19 0.82
CA LYS A 238 -9.17 4.34 1.95
C LYS A 238 -8.74 3.46 3.12
N LEU A 239 -9.16 3.85 4.31
CA LEU A 239 -8.97 3.10 5.54
C LEU A 239 -10.34 2.84 6.18
N ALA A 240 -10.66 1.57 6.42
CA ALA A 240 -11.82 1.19 7.20
C ALA A 240 -11.38 0.83 8.63
N ILE A 241 -12.05 1.40 9.64
CA ILE A 241 -11.86 1.05 11.03
C ILE A 241 -13.06 0.21 11.48
N LEU A 242 -12.79 -0.99 11.98
CA LEU A 242 -13.78 -1.91 12.49
C LEU A 242 -13.56 -2.12 14.00
N ASP A 243 -14.65 -2.33 14.73
CA ASP A 243 -14.51 -2.85 16.10
C ASP A 243 -14.22 -4.36 16.12
N SER A 244 -14.05 -4.92 17.31
CA SER A 244 -13.74 -6.35 17.51
C SER A 244 -14.83 -7.29 16.99
N ASP A 245 -16.06 -6.80 16.81
CA ASP A 245 -17.20 -7.55 16.29
C ASP A 245 -17.32 -7.44 14.76
N GLY A 246 -16.44 -6.63 14.12
CA GLY A 246 -16.42 -6.41 12.69
C GLY A 246 -17.40 -5.33 12.19
N THR A 247 -18.02 -4.56 13.10
CA THR A 247 -18.84 -3.41 12.71
C THR A 247 -17.95 -2.29 12.20
N ILE A 248 -18.21 -1.78 10.99
CA ILE A 248 -17.46 -0.66 10.44
C ILE A 248 -17.81 0.62 11.19
N LYS A 249 -16.89 1.12 12.00
CA LYS A 249 -17.02 2.38 12.75
C LYS A 249 -16.91 3.59 11.84
N LYS A 250 -15.94 3.57 10.92
CA LYS A 250 -15.68 4.67 9.98
C LYS A 250 -14.90 4.20 8.77
N VAL A 251 -15.13 4.84 7.62
CA VAL A 251 -14.30 4.70 6.42
C VAL A 251 -13.74 6.06 6.06
N TYR A 252 -12.44 6.20 6.08
CA TYR A 252 -11.72 7.39 5.66
C TYR A 252 -11.30 7.28 4.20
N LYS A 253 -11.67 8.26 3.41
CA LYS A 253 -11.10 8.41 2.07
C LYS A 253 -9.70 9.01 2.19
N LEU A 254 -8.71 8.36 1.64
CA LEU A 254 -7.34 8.85 1.59
C LEU A 254 -7.13 9.63 0.27
N ASP A 255 -6.46 10.78 0.36
CA ASP A 255 -6.13 11.59 -0.81
C ASP A 255 -4.93 10.96 -1.55
N LYS A 256 -5.03 10.80 -2.86
CA LYS A 256 -3.97 10.20 -3.68
C LYS A 256 -2.69 11.04 -3.74
N ASP A 257 -2.77 12.32 -3.43
CA ASP A 257 -1.59 13.17 -3.34
C ASP A 257 -0.75 12.89 -2.07
N ASP A 258 -1.38 12.33 -1.02
CA ASP A 258 -0.71 11.91 0.22
C ASP A 258 -0.48 10.41 0.29
N PHE A 259 -1.37 9.62 -0.36
CA PHE A 259 -1.38 8.16 -0.36
C PHE A 259 -1.51 7.68 -1.80
N ALA A 260 -0.39 7.71 -2.53
CA ALA A 260 -0.36 7.39 -3.96
C ALA A 260 -0.75 5.93 -4.23
N GLN A 261 -0.19 5.02 -3.45
CA GLN A 261 -0.53 3.60 -3.36
C GLN A 261 -0.15 3.07 -1.97
N PRO A 262 -1.03 3.22 -0.98
CA PRO A 262 -0.76 2.70 0.36
C PRO A 262 -0.90 1.18 0.37
N GLU A 263 0.17 0.48 0.78
CA GLU A 263 0.21 -0.99 0.76
C GLU A 263 0.39 -1.57 2.16
N GLY A 264 1.24 -0.99 3.03
CA GLY A 264 1.46 -1.51 4.38
C GLY A 264 0.95 -0.57 5.47
N ILE A 265 0.51 -1.15 6.60
CA ILE A 265 0.02 -0.42 7.78
C ILE A 265 0.53 -1.07 9.07
N THR A 266 1.04 -0.29 10.02
CA THR A 266 1.47 -0.80 11.32
C THR A 266 1.30 0.24 12.43
N PHE A 267 1.21 -0.24 13.67
CA PHE A 267 1.22 0.60 14.87
C PHE A 267 2.51 0.42 15.66
N SER A 268 2.99 1.52 16.25
CA SER A 268 3.89 1.41 17.38
C SER A 268 3.12 1.03 18.66
N PRO A 269 3.78 0.50 19.71
CA PRO A 269 3.10 0.12 20.94
C PRO A 269 2.38 1.26 21.67
N ASP A 270 2.79 2.51 21.43
CA ASP A 270 2.14 3.72 21.97
C ASP A 270 0.99 4.24 21.09
N GLY A 271 0.61 3.47 20.05
CA GLY A 271 -0.56 3.73 19.20
C GLY A 271 -0.32 4.72 18.05
N LYS A 272 0.93 5.04 17.71
CA LYS A 272 1.22 5.82 16.51
C LYS A 272 1.04 4.94 15.28
N LEU A 273 0.35 5.49 14.29
CA LEU A 273 0.04 4.79 13.04
C LEU A 273 1.02 5.16 11.94
N PHE A 274 1.54 4.15 11.27
CA PHE A 274 2.42 4.27 10.11
C PHE A 274 1.80 3.57 8.92
N ILE A 275 1.86 4.21 7.74
CA ILE A 275 1.40 3.66 6.47
C ILE A 275 2.55 3.82 5.46
N SER A 276 2.88 2.73 4.74
CA SER A 276 3.80 2.79 3.60
C SER A 276 3.03 3.08 2.31
N ASN A 277 3.67 3.80 1.40
CA ASN A 277 3.21 4.01 0.05
C ASN A 277 4.27 3.50 -0.92
N GLU A 278 3.87 2.65 -1.84
CA GLU A 278 4.68 2.25 -3.00
C GLU A 278 4.99 3.46 -3.89
N ALA A 279 6.15 3.45 -4.51
CA ALA A 279 6.56 4.48 -5.47
C ALA A 279 5.65 4.49 -6.70
N ARG A 280 5.29 5.68 -7.16
CA ARG A 280 4.51 5.87 -8.38
C ARG A 280 5.19 6.87 -9.31
N LYS A 281 4.97 8.16 -9.06
CA LYS A 281 5.64 9.27 -9.73
C LYS A 281 6.82 9.77 -8.91
N ASP A 282 6.66 9.66 -7.60
CA ASP A 282 7.60 10.05 -6.57
C ASP A 282 8.13 8.79 -5.89
N GLU A 283 9.10 8.92 -5.01
CA GLU A 283 9.71 7.83 -4.25
C GLU A 283 8.70 7.19 -3.28
N ALA A 284 8.93 5.93 -2.92
CA ALA A 284 8.16 5.27 -1.87
C ALA A 284 8.32 6.01 -0.54
N THR A 285 7.28 5.99 0.29
CA THR A 285 7.29 6.71 1.56
C THR A 285 6.72 5.88 2.71
N ILE A 286 7.16 6.16 3.93
CA ILE A 286 6.42 5.85 5.15
C ILE A 286 5.87 7.17 5.71
N VAL A 287 4.61 7.19 6.09
CA VAL A 287 3.99 8.36 6.75
C VAL A 287 3.50 8.01 8.15
N GLU A 288 3.74 8.88 9.13
CA GLU A 288 3.07 8.86 10.43
C GLU A 288 1.80 9.70 10.32
N VAL A 289 0.63 9.14 10.64
CA VAL A 289 -0.66 9.76 10.41
C VAL A 289 -1.61 9.63 11.59
N VAL A 290 -2.42 10.67 11.82
CA VAL A 290 -3.50 10.68 12.82
C VAL A 290 -4.84 10.93 12.12
N PHE A 291 -5.82 10.08 12.38
CA PHE A 291 -7.20 10.21 11.93
C PHE A 291 -8.05 10.94 12.97
N LYS A 292 -9.08 11.70 12.50
CA LYS A 292 -9.96 12.55 13.35
C LYS A 292 -11.32 11.92 13.57
#